data_ec6d57befdf4326bf47e339ea02e5228
#
_entry.id   ec6d57befdf4326bf47e339ea02e5228
#
_cell.length_a   1.000
_cell.length_b   1.000
_cell.length_c   1.000
_cell.angle_alpha   90.00
_cell.angle_beta   90.00
_cell.angle_gamma   90.00
#
_symmetry.space_group_name_H-M   'P 1'
#
loop_
_entity.id
_entity.type
_entity.pdbx_description
1 polymer ?
#
loop_
_entity_poly.entity_id
_entity_poly.type
_entity_poly.pdbx_seq_one_letter_code
_entity_poly.pdbx_strand_id
1 'polypeptide(L)'
;MSHSVELGNLEKTELQLGYIPLLDCAALLWAKHRGFFQEVGLEVTLVKEASWASLRDRLAFGLLDAAHCLSAMLPAAAIGADQIGIPLQTPLVLSENRAFISLSQKLCFELDIQKQDSAQVTANKLVGYIKQQNPVSLAHVFKHSIHHYCLREWLALADAELAHMIKVKTLPPPYMVEALSNHLIDGFCVGEPWNTQAELQGLSHIVCSSQQVAPNVADKVIAVTQEWAAQNPKTLIALSSAILKAQRELQVLEDFSPVWELLTEFDVIQFNCSADVHVEKFYTIQNIIRNFVQNTAEPKNSDFEWLFQQMQKWHSSNDRAASYEIQASSCILLDTYTAALSMTK
;
A
#
# COMPACT_ATOMS: atom_id res chain seq x y z
N MET A 1 -7.10 -5.30 -37.10
CA MET A 1 -5.92 -4.40 -37.28
C MET A 1 -5.82 -3.56 -36.03
N SER A 2 -4.94 -3.96 -35.10
CA SER A 2 -4.70 -3.21 -33.88
C SER A 2 -3.87 -1.98 -34.25
N HIS A 3 -4.46 -0.80 -34.18
CA HIS A 3 -3.68 0.43 -34.17
C HIS A 3 -2.93 0.47 -32.83
N SER A 4 -1.67 0.02 -32.82
CA SER A 4 -0.74 0.35 -31.75
C SER A 4 -0.63 1.89 -31.73
N VAL A 5 -0.97 2.50 -30.62
CA VAL A 5 -0.77 3.92 -30.39
C VAL A 5 0.75 4.13 -30.34
N GLU A 6 1.35 4.60 -31.44
CA GLU A 6 2.77 5.00 -31.42
C GLU A 6 2.87 6.31 -30.64
N LEU A 7 3.48 6.27 -29.46
CA LEU A 7 3.67 7.44 -28.59
C LEU A 7 4.65 8.48 -29.20
N GLY A 8 5.38 8.14 -30.28
CA GLY A 8 6.47 8.95 -30.81
C GLY A 8 7.63 9.05 -29.80
N ASN A 9 8.41 10.12 -29.84
CA ASN A 9 9.53 10.30 -28.92
C ASN A 9 8.99 10.57 -27.49
N LEU A 10 9.49 9.82 -26.52
CA LEU A 10 9.22 10.03 -25.07
C LEU A 10 9.97 11.28 -24.59
N GLU A 11 9.39 12.00 -23.64
CA GLU A 11 10.01 13.20 -23.06
C GLU A 11 11.23 12.84 -22.18
N LYS A 12 11.16 11.69 -21.49
CA LYS A 12 12.22 11.13 -20.66
C LYS A 12 12.23 9.62 -20.78
N THR A 13 13.40 9.02 -20.98
CA THR A 13 13.55 7.56 -21.14
C THR A 13 14.19 6.87 -19.95
N GLU A 14 15.03 7.56 -19.18
CA GLU A 14 15.68 7.04 -17.98
C GLU A 14 14.91 7.49 -16.74
N LEU A 15 14.37 6.55 -15.97
CA LEU A 15 13.50 6.83 -14.82
C LEU A 15 14.02 6.22 -13.52
N GLN A 16 13.90 6.98 -12.43
CA GLN A 16 14.08 6.52 -11.06
C GLN A 16 12.71 6.22 -10.46
N LEU A 17 12.38 4.95 -10.26
CA LEU A 17 11.08 4.48 -9.71
C LEU A 17 11.27 3.97 -8.29
N GLY A 18 10.77 4.74 -7.31
CA GLY A 18 10.85 4.39 -5.89
C GLY A 18 9.85 3.31 -5.49
N TYR A 19 10.27 2.41 -4.58
CA TYR A 19 9.35 1.42 -4.00
C TYR A 19 9.70 1.07 -2.55
N ILE A 20 8.69 0.62 -1.79
CA ILE A 20 8.83 0.00 -0.48
C ILE A 20 8.70 -1.52 -0.65
N PRO A 21 9.51 -2.35 0.05
CA PRO A 21 9.47 -3.81 -0.07
C PRO A 21 8.20 -4.39 0.61
N LEU A 22 7.12 -4.40 -0.14
CA LEU A 22 5.81 -4.97 0.17
C LEU A 22 5.36 -5.80 -1.04
N LEU A 23 4.46 -6.78 -0.84
CA LEU A 23 4.01 -7.63 -1.96
C LEU A 23 3.40 -6.82 -3.12
N ASP A 24 2.81 -5.66 -2.83
CA ASP A 24 2.16 -4.82 -3.83
C ASP A 24 3.13 -4.03 -4.75
N CYS A 25 4.46 -4.11 -4.50
CA CYS A 25 5.44 -3.70 -5.49
C CYS A 25 5.72 -4.77 -6.57
N ALA A 26 5.13 -5.96 -6.47
CA ALA A 26 5.42 -7.11 -7.34
C ALA A 26 5.26 -6.78 -8.84
N ALA A 27 4.26 -5.98 -9.21
CA ALA A 27 4.06 -5.59 -10.61
C ALA A 27 5.23 -4.75 -11.17
N LEU A 28 5.88 -3.94 -10.34
CA LEU A 28 7.04 -3.13 -10.74
C LEU A 28 8.27 -4.02 -10.96
N LEU A 29 8.51 -4.93 -10.00
CA LEU A 29 9.61 -5.89 -10.08
C LEU A 29 9.43 -6.80 -11.29
N TRP A 30 8.20 -7.30 -11.50
CA TRP A 30 7.85 -8.17 -12.61
C TRP A 30 7.99 -7.45 -13.97
N ALA A 31 7.54 -6.20 -14.09
CA ALA A 31 7.72 -5.41 -15.30
C ALA A 31 9.21 -5.23 -15.66
N LYS A 32 10.08 -5.00 -14.68
CA LYS A 32 11.54 -4.91 -14.87
C LYS A 32 12.12 -6.25 -15.28
N HIS A 33 11.77 -7.33 -14.57
CA HIS A 33 12.24 -8.69 -14.85
C HIS A 33 11.86 -9.18 -16.26
N ARG A 34 10.62 -8.87 -16.68
CA ARG A 34 10.09 -9.26 -18.00
C ARG A 34 10.53 -8.36 -19.15
N GLY A 35 11.24 -7.27 -18.87
CA GLY A 35 11.66 -6.33 -19.90
C GLY A 35 10.53 -5.44 -20.43
N PHE A 36 9.38 -5.33 -19.75
CA PHE A 36 8.23 -4.56 -20.25
C PHE A 36 8.49 -3.06 -20.29
N PHE A 37 9.39 -2.55 -19.46
CA PHE A 37 9.83 -1.16 -19.55
C PHE A 37 10.62 -0.90 -20.84
N GLN A 38 11.53 -1.82 -21.18
CA GLN A 38 12.35 -1.71 -22.42
C GLN A 38 11.48 -1.83 -23.67
N GLU A 39 10.44 -2.67 -23.67
CA GLU A 39 9.51 -2.79 -24.80
C GLU A 39 8.81 -1.48 -25.16
N VAL A 40 8.62 -0.59 -24.16
CA VAL A 40 8.02 0.73 -24.36
C VAL A 40 9.05 1.87 -24.42
N GLY A 41 10.33 1.54 -24.55
CA GLY A 41 11.42 2.50 -24.70
C GLY A 41 11.89 3.17 -23.40
N LEU A 42 11.65 2.54 -22.23
CA LEU A 42 12.05 3.05 -20.92
C LEU A 42 13.19 2.24 -20.32
N GLU A 43 14.18 2.94 -19.76
CA GLU A 43 15.18 2.37 -18.85
C GLU A 43 14.83 2.79 -17.42
N VAL A 44 14.28 1.83 -16.64
CA VAL A 44 13.79 2.09 -15.29
C VAL A 44 14.76 1.52 -14.26
N THR A 45 15.26 2.39 -13.38
CA THR A 45 16.00 1.99 -12.16
C THR A 45 15.02 1.92 -11.00
N LEU A 46 14.91 0.73 -10.38
CA LEU A 46 14.10 0.53 -9.18
C LEU A 46 14.89 0.95 -7.95
N VAL A 47 14.38 1.89 -7.18
CA VAL A 47 15.02 2.47 -5.99
C VAL A 47 14.26 2.01 -4.75
N LYS A 48 14.89 1.10 -3.97
CA LYS A 48 14.31 0.64 -2.69
C LYS A 48 14.41 1.74 -1.65
N GLU A 49 13.28 2.13 -1.07
CA GLU A 49 13.19 3.13 -0.03
C GLU A 49 12.99 2.49 1.34
N ALA A 50 13.58 3.12 2.36
CA ALA A 50 13.54 2.61 3.73
C ALA A 50 12.20 2.92 4.42
N SER A 51 11.53 4.00 4.05
CA SER A 51 10.29 4.46 4.68
C SER A 51 9.40 5.25 3.73
N TRP A 52 8.12 5.32 4.06
CA TRP A 52 7.16 6.15 3.33
C TRP A 52 7.50 7.65 3.37
N ALA A 53 8.09 8.13 4.47
CA ALA A 53 8.55 9.53 4.57
C ALA A 53 9.67 9.82 3.58
N SER A 54 10.71 8.97 3.53
CA SER A 54 11.80 9.10 2.57
C SER A 54 11.30 9.06 1.13
N LEU A 55 10.45 8.09 0.80
CA LEU A 55 9.88 7.94 -0.54
C LEU A 55 9.10 9.20 -0.96
N ARG A 56 8.21 9.71 -0.06
CA ARG A 56 7.45 10.94 -0.28
C ARG A 56 8.36 12.13 -0.56
N ASP A 57 9.35 12.35 0.30
CA ASP A 57 10.24 13.52 0.21
C ASP A 57 11.07 13.44 -1.09
N ARG A 58 11.61 12.29 -1.41
CA ARG A 58 12.39 12.11 -2.66
C ARG A 58 11.54 12.25 -3.93
N LEU A 59 10.27 11.81 -3.91
CA LEU A 59 9.34 12.04 -5.00
C LEU A 59 9.01 13.54 -5.13
N ALA A 60 8.64 14.19 -4.02
CA ALA A 60 8.26 15.60 -3.99
C ALA A 60 9.38 16.52 -4.47
N PHE A 61 10.66 16.21 -4.15
CA PHE A 61 11.81 16.99 -4.55
C PHE A 61 12.48 16.53 -5.86
N GLY A 62 11.83 15.64 -6.63
CA GLY A 62 12.30 15.24 -7.96
C GLY A 62 13.52 14.33 -7.97
N LEU A 63 13.87 13.69 -6.86
CA LEU A 63 14.90 12.65 -6.78
C LEU A 63 14.40 11.28 -7.24
N LEU A 64 13.08 11.13 -7.33
CA LEU A 64 12.37 10.03 -7.97
C LEU A 64 11.43 10.63 -9.01
N ASP A 65 11.30 9.96 -10.16
CA ASP A 65 10.38 10.34 -11.23
C ASP A 65 8.95 9.88 -10.93
N ALA A 66 8.85 8.67 -10.40
CA ALA A 66 7.60 8.05 -9.99
C ALA A 66 7.83 7.17 -8.75
N ALA A 67 6.77 6.80 -8.06
CA ALA A 67 6.88 5.97 -6.87
C ALA A 67 5.67 5.03 -6.68
N HIS A 68 5.94 3.83 -6.17
CA HIS A 68 4.98 2.98 -5.48
C HIS A 68 4.58 3.69 -4.19
N CYS A 69 3.40 4.27 -4.13
CA CYS A 69 3.00 5.23 -3.10
C CYS A 69 1.70 4.82 -2.41
N LEU A 70 1.55 5.22 -1.15
CA LEU A 70 0.27 5.13 -0.44
C LEU A 70 -0.74 6.08 -1.09
N SER A 71 -1.90 5.57 -1.48
CA SER A 71 -2.98 6.37 -2.10
C SER A 71 -3.38 7.58 -1.24
N ALA A 72 -3.42 7.41 0.09
CA ALA A 72 -3.79 8.47 1.03
C ALA A 72 -2.77 9.62 1.11
N MET A 73 -1.56 9.47 0.57
CA MET A 73 -0.61 10.58 0.47
C MET A 73 -1.03 11.61 -0.58
N LEU A 74 -1.76 11.22 -1.62
CA LEU A 74 -2.18 12.13 -2.68
C LEU A 74 -3.14 13.20 -2.15
N PRO A 75 -4.29 12.84 -1.51
CA PRO A 75 -5.16 13.84 -0.91
C PRO A 75 -4.46 14.64 0.21
N ALA A 76 -3.55 14.01 0.97
CA ALA A 76 -2.79 14.73 2.01
C ALA A 76 -1.88 15.81 1.43
N ALA A 77 -1.16 15.50 0.35
CA ALA A 77 -0.32 16.47 -0.37
C ALA A 77 -1.16 17.59 -0.99
N ALA A 78 -2.31 17.24 -1.59
CA ALA A 78 -3.19 18.19 -2.24
C ALA A 78 -3.72 19.27 -1.28
N ILE A 79 -3.95 18.94 0.01
CA ILE A 79 -4.39 19.92 1.03
C ILE A 79 -3.25 20.44 1.92
N GLY A 80 -2.00 20.07 1.64
CA GLY A 80 -0.85 20.47 2.46
C GLY A 80 -0.78 19.81 3.83
N ALA A 81 -1.60 18.77 4.11
CA ALA A 81 -1.59 18.06 5.39
C ALA A 81 -0.32 17.22 5.61
N ASP A 82 0.42 16.96 4.55
CA ASP A 82 1.72 16.30 4.55
C ASP A 82 2.89 17.24 4.90
N GLN A 83 2.61 18.56 5.06
CA GLN A 83 3.56 19.64 5.35
C GLN A 83 4.54 19.98 4.20
N ILE A 84 4.41 19.35 3.05
CA ILE A 84 5.21 19.64 1.84
C ILE A 84 4.35 20.40 0.83
N GLY A 85 3.11 19.96 0.62
CA GLY A 85 2.13 20.62 -0.23
C GLY A 85 2.46 20.59 -1.72
N ILE A 86 3.27 19.61 -2.17
CA ILE A 86 3.53 19.36 -3.59
C ILE A 86 2.48 18.37 -4.10
N PRO A 87 1.56 18.78 -4.99
CA PRO A 87 0.47 17.93 -5.45
C PRO A 87 0.98 16.66 -6.13
N LEU A 88 0.42 15.52 -5.73
CA LEU A 88 0.68 14.20 -6.30
C LEU A 88 -0.52 13.71 -7.08
N GLN A 89 -0.27 13.01 -8.18
CA GLN A 89 -1.30 12.43 -9.04
C GLN A 89 -1.00 10.97 -9.36
N THR A 90 -2.02 10.21 -9.72
CA THR A 90 -1.87 8.81 -10.10
C THR A 90 -2.60 8.47 -11.39
N PRO A 91 -1.94 7.79 -12.34
CA PRO A 91 -2.58 7.17 -13.48
C PRO A 91 -3.05 5.73 -13.20
N LEU A 92 -2.59 5.09 -12.09
CA LEU A 92 -2.69 3.64 -11.97
C LEU A 92 -2.73 3.17 -10.51
N VAL A 93 -3.70 2.31 -10.18
CA VAL A 93 -3.77 1.56 -8.92
C VAL A 93 -2.88 0.31 -9.01
N LEU A 94 -2.04 0.10 -8.00
CA LEU A 94 -1.19 -1.09 -7.87
C LEU A 94 -1.83 -2.16 -6.99
N SER A 95 -2.52 -1.76 -5.93
CA SER A 95 -3.28 -2.67 -5.06
C SER A 95 -4.48 -1.98 -4.44
N GLU A 96 -5.55 -2.74 -4.28
CA GLU A 96 -6.67 -2.39 -3.42
C GLU A 96 -6.39 -2.86 -1.99
N ASN A 97 -7.14 -2.34 -1.02
CA ASN A 97 -7.01 -2.60 0.41
C ASN A 97 -6.87 -4.09 0.77
N ARG A 98 -5.66 -4.51 1.16
CA ARG A 98 -5.30 -5.89 1.56
C ARG A 98 -4.26 -5.92 2.67
N ALA A 99 -4.44 -5.05 3.67
CA ALA A 99 -3.63 -5.06 4.87
C ALA A 99 -4.25 -5.95 5.95
N PHE A 100 -3.47 -6.23 6.98
CA PHE A 100 -3.93 -6.97 8.15
C PHE A 100 -3.52 -6.26 9.43
N ILE A 101 -4.30 -6.50 10.48
CA ILE A 101 -3.99 -6.12 11.84
C ILE A 101 -3.52 -7.37 12.58
N SER A 102 -2.31 -7.30 13.12
CA SER A 102 -1.71 -8.36 13.93
C SER A 102 -1.49 -7.88 15.36
N LEU A 103 -1.74 -8.76 16.32
CA LEU A 103 -1.40 -8.57 17.72
C LEU A 103 -0.33 -9.57 18.13
N SER A 104 0.52 -9.21 19.10
CA SER A 104 1.54 -10.11 19.64
C SER A 104 0.90 -11.38 20.20
N GLN A 105 1.61 -12.49 20.08
CA GLN A 105 1.15 -13.78 20.61
C GLN A 105 0.83 -13.69 22.11
N LYS A 106 1.67 -12.95 22.87
CA LYS A 106 1.43 -12.69 24.30
C LYS A 106 0.09 -11.99 24.51
N LEU A 107 -0.18 -10.91 23.79
CA LEU A 107 -1.43 -10.14 23.93
C LEU A 107 -2.64 -10.96 23.49
N CYS A 108 -2.53 -11.75 22.43
CA CYS A 108 -3.58 -12.67 21.99
C CYS A 108 -3.92 -13.71 23.08
N PHE A 109 -2.91 -14.25 23.76
CA PHE A 109 -3.10 -15.18 24.87
C PHE A 109 -3.78 -14.49 26.07
N GLU A 110 -3.31 -13.32 26.49
CA GLU A 110 -3.90 -12.56 27.61
C GLU A 110 -5.36 -12.16 27.35
N LEU A 111 -5.70 -11.88 26.09
CA LEU A 111 -7.05 -11.52 25.67
C LEU A 111 -7.94 -12.72 25.30
N ASP A 112 -7.41 -13.94 25.38
CA ASP A 112 -8.10 -15.15 24.93
C ASP A 112 -8.68 -15.01 23.51
N ILE A 113 -7.86 -14.47 22.57
CA ILE A 113 -8.24 -14.31 21.18
C ILE A 113 -8.24 -15.67 20.47
N GLN A 114 -9.36 -16.01 19.85
CA GLN A 114 -9.54 -17.25 19.09
C GLN A 114 -9.47 -17.00 17.58
N LYS A 115 -9.03 -17.98 16.81
CA LYS A 115 -8.90 -17.87 15.33
C LYS A 115 -10.23 -17.50 14.63
N GLN A 116 -11.37 -17.90 15.24
CA GLN A 116 -12.71 -17.64 14.71
C GLN A 116 -13.34 -16.32 15.19
N ASP A 117 -12.66 -15.57 16.07
CA ASP A 117 -13.19 -14.30 16.56
C ASP A 117 -13.36 -13.30 15.40
N SER A 118 -14.50 -12.61 15.39
CA SER A 118 -14.74 -11.54 14.43
C SER A 118 -13.93 -10.29 14.77
N ALA A 119 -13.77 -9.38 13.80
CA ALA A 119 -13.13 -8.08 14.01
C ALA A 119 -13.77 -7.30 15.18
N GLN A 120 -15.10 -7.38 15.36
CA GLN A 120 -15.82 -6.77 16.49
C GLN A 120 -15.41 -7.40 17.81
N VAL A 121 -15.30 -8.72 17.89
CA VAL A 121 -14.93 -9.44 19.13
C VAL A 121 -13.50 -9.12 19.51
N THR A 122 -12.56 -9.16 18.57
CA THR A 122 -11.15 -8.85 18.83
C THR A 122 -10.95 -7.38 19.24
N ALA A 123 -11.68 -6.44 18.62
CA ALA A 123 -11.69 -5.03 19.03
C ALA A 123 -12.23 -4.84 20.45
N ASN A 124 -13.36 -5.49 20.80
CA ASN A 124 -13.95 -5.40 22.13
C ASN A 124 -13.00 -5.91 23.22
N LYS A 125 -12.32 -7.04 22.97
CA LYS A 125 -11.35 -7.63 23.89
C LYS A 125 -10.17 -6.66 24.12
N LEU A 126 -9.58 -6.12 23.06
CA LEU A 126 -8.46 -5.18 23.17
C LEU A 126 -8.85 -3.87 23.86
N VAL A 127 -9.96 -3.26 23.44
CA VAL A 127 -10.45 -2.01 24.04
C VAL A 127 -10.81 -2.20 25.51
N GLY A 128 -11.44 -3.32 25.87
CA GLY A 128 -11.71 -3.68 27.27
C GLY A 128 -10.44 -3.77 28.10
N TYR A 129 -9.38 -4.37 27.55
CA TYR A 129 -8.07 -4.48 28.19
C TYR A 129 -7.41 -3.10 28.41
N ILE A 130 -7.46 -2.23 27.40
CA ILE A 130 -6.92 -0.86 27.48
C ILE A 130 -7.68 -0.03 28.54
N LYS A 131 -9.01 -0.16 28.62
CA LYS A 131 -9.86 0.53 29.61
C LYS A 131 -9.55 0.13 31.05
N GLN A 132 -9.00 -1.06 31.28
CA GLN A 132 -8.50 -1.51 32.56
C GLN A 132 -7.12 -0.93 32.91
N GLN A 133 -6.65 0.10 32.18
CA GLN A 133 -5.37 0.77 32.36
C GLN A 133 -4.15 -0.11 32.02
N ASN A 134 -4.34 -1.18 31.26
CA ASN A 134 -3.21 -1.95 30.74
C ASN A 134 -2.54 -1.20 29.57
N PRO A 135 -1.22 -1.06 29.59
CA PRO A 135 -0.52 -0.37 28.51
C PRO A 135 -0.51 -1.22 27.23
N VAL A 136 -0.91 -0.62 26.11
CA VAL A 136 -0.83 -1.24 24.78
C VAL A 136 -0.18 -0.27 23.82
N SER A 137 0.80 -0.73 23.07
CA SER A 137 1.51 0.04 22.06
C SER A 137 1.20 -0.51 20.66
N LEU A 138 0.43 0.22 19.86
CA LEU A 138 0.10 -0.14 18.50
C LEU A 138 0.93 0.68 17.50
N ALA A 139 1.18 0.09 16.31
CA ALA A 139 1.91 0.74 15.25
C ALA A 139 1.18 0.69 13.91
N HIS A 140 1.46 1.69 13.07
CA HIS A 140 1.08 1.78 11.67
C HIS A 140 2.27 2.24 10.82
N VAL A 141 2.13 2.14 9.50
CA VAL A 141 3.25 2.45 8.59
C VAL A 141 3.43 3.94 8.33
N PHE A 142 2.34 4.71 8.34
CA PHE A 142 2.33 6.15 8.09
C PHE A 142 0.99 6.78 8.47
N LYS A 143 0.98 8.07 8.87
CA LYS A 143 -0.23 8.80 9.27
C LYS A 143 -1.27 8.85 8.13
N HIS A 144 -0.82 9.13 6.91
CA HIS A 144 -1.67 9.15 5.71
C HIS A 144 -1.57 7.81 5.00
N SER A 145 -2.26 6.80 5.54
CA SER A 145 -2.31 5.44 5.00
C SER A 145 -3.62 4.74 5.33
N ILE A 146 -4.05 3.84 4.47
CA ILE A 146 -5.18 2.95 4.77
C ILE A 146 -4.91 2.13 6.03
N HIS A 147 -3.66 1.73 6.28
CA HIS A 147 -3.27 1.01 7.50
C HIS A 147 -3.61 1.78 8.78
N HIS A 148 -3.39 3.12 8.78
CA HIS A 148 -3.79 3.98 9.89
C HIS A 148 -5.31 3.99 10.05
N TYR A 149 -6.03 4.17 8.95
CA TYR A 149 -7.49 4.26 8.97
C TYR A 149 -8.12 2.93 9.38
N CYS A 150 -7.65 1.80 8.85
CA CYS A 150 -8.14 0.48 9.23
C CYS A 150 -7.91 0.18 10.72
N LEU A 151 -6.75 0.55 11.26
CA LEU A 151 -6.49 0.39 12.69
C LEU A 151 -7.46 1.22 13.55
N ARG A 152 -7.73 2.47 13.14
CA ARG A 152 -8.70 3.36 13.79
C ARG A 152 -10.14 2.83 13.68
N GLU A 153 -10.56 2.41 12.47
CA GLU A 153 -11.89 1.83 12.24
C GLU A 153 -12.10 0.54 13.04
N TRP A 154 -11.09 -0.32 13.11
CA TRP A 154 -11.14 -1.53 13.92
C TRP A 154 -11.35 -1.22 15.41
N LEU A 155 -10.57 -0.30 15.98
CA LEU A 155 -10.74 0.13 17.37
C LEU A 155 -12.11 0.78 17.60
N ALA A 156 -12.59 1.57 16.63
CA ALA A 156 -13.88 2.24 16.70
C ALA A 156 -15.08 1.29 16.65
N LEU A 157 -14.93 0.05 16.21
CA LEU A 157 -15.96 -0.97 16.37
C LEU A 157 -16.34 -1.14 17.84
N ALA A 158 -15.37 -1.00 18.76
CA ALA A 158 -15.60 -1.14 20.21
C ALA A 158 -15.79 0.21 20.92
N ASP A 159 -15.00 1.23 20.53
CA ASP A 159 -15.04 2.55 21.15
C ASP A 159 -14.43 3.62 20.24
N ALA A 160 -15.29 4.48 19.67
CA ALA A 160 -14.87 5.52 18.75
C ALA A 160 -14.05 6.63 19.45
N GLU A 161 -14.32 6.95 20.71
CA GLU A 161 -13.58 7.97 21.46
C GLU A 161 -12.16 7.49 21.76
N LEU A 162 -12.03 6.26 22.27
CA LEU A 162 -10.72 5.65 22.49
C LEU A 162 -9.93 5.54 21.18
N ALA A 163 -10.59 5.17 20.07
CA ALA A 163 -9.94 5.11 18.77
C ALA A 163 -9.37 6.46 18.31
N HIS A 164 -9.95 7.59 18.69
CA HIS A 164 -9.38 8.93 18.46
C HIS A 164 -8.20 9.24 19.39
N MET A 165 -8.31 8.88 20.66
CA MET A 165 -7.35 9.29 21.69
C MET A 165 -6.08 8.45 21.72
N ILE A 166 -6.14 7.17 21.30
CA ILE A 166 -4.99 6.26 21.40
C ILE A 166 -3.83 6.75 20.53
N LYS A 167 -2.64 6.77 21.12
CA LYS A 167 -1.41 7.10 20.39
C LYS A 167 -0.93 5.87 19.63
N VAL A 168 -0.74 6.01 18.32
CA VAL A 168 -0.22 4.97 17.45
C VAL A 168 1.17 5.36 16.98
N LYS A 169 2.13 4.44 17.10
CA LYS A 169 3.51 4.65 16.63
C LYS A 169 3.59 4.53 15.11
N THR A 170 4.43 5.36 14.50
CA THR A 170 4.76 5.21 13.07
C THR A 170 6.06 4.46 12.92
N LEU A 171 6.04 3.31 12.23
CA LEU A 171 7.22 2.49 11.94
C LEU A 171 7.23 2.10 10.46
N PRO A 172 8.38 2.10 9.80
CA PRO A 172 8.51 1.57 8.45
C PRO A 172 8.17 0.06 8.41
N PRO A 173 7.56 -0.45 7.32
CA PRO A 173 7.14 -1.85 7.23
C PRO A 173 8.22 -2.88 7.61
N PRO A 174 9.49 -2.77 7.16
CA PRO A 174 10.51 -3.76 7.49
C PRO A 174 10.87 -3.86 8.99
N TYR A 175 10.56 -2.83 9.77
CA TYR A 175 10.88 -2.80 11.22
C TYR A 175 9.74 -3.29 12.12
N MET A 176 8.56 -3.63 11.56
CA MET A 176 7.39 -4.05 12.35
C MET A 176 7.65 -5.35 13.11
N VAL A 177 8.24 -6.34 12.42
CA VAL A 177 8.52 -7.67 13.01
C VAL A 177 9.57 -7.57 14.09
N GLU A 178 10.66 -6.82 13.85
CA GLU A 178 11.70 -6.58 14.83
C GLU A 178 11.17 -5.82 16.06
N ALA A 179 10.38 -4.78 15.86
CA ALA A 179 9.78 -4.01 16.95
C ALA A 179 8.86 -4.88 17.83
N LEU A 180 8.11 -5.79 17.21
CA LEU A 180 7.27 -6.75 17.93
C LEU A 180 8.12 -7.76 18.73
N SER A 181 9.15 -8.33 18.11
CA SER A 181 10.09 -9.25 18.74
C SER A 181 10.80 -8.63 19.96
N ASN A 182 11.14 -7.34 19.88
CA ASN A 182 11.77 -6.58 20.96
C ASN A 182 10.77 -5.99 21.98
N HIS A 183 9.48 -6.36 21.90
CA HIS A 183 8.41 -5.86 22.78
C HIS A 183 8.26 -4.34 22.80
N LEU A 184 8.65 -3.65 21.71
CA LEU A 184 8.48 -2.20 21.54
C LEU A 184 7.06 -1.85 21.11
N ILE A 185 6.34 -2.80 20.52
CA ILE A 185 4.93 -2.71 20.15
C ILE A 185 4.22 -4.02 20.50
N ASP A 186 2.91 -3.96 20.70
CA ASP A 186 2.04 -5.10 21.02
C ASP A 186 1.17 -5.50 19.81
N GLY A 187 1.14 -4.67 18.77
CA GLY A 187 0.42 -4.95 17.55
C GLY A 187 0.64 -3.89 16.48
N PHE A 188 0.26 -4.21 15.27
CA PHE A 188 0.45 -3.32 14.12
C PHE A 188 -0.57 -3.55 13.01
N CYS A 189 -0.73 -2.55 12.13
CA CYS A 189 -1.39 -2.69 10.85
C CYS A 189 -0.39 -2.38 9.72
N VAL A 190 -0.21 -3.35 8.82
CA VAL A 190 0.76 -3.26 7.71
C VAL A 190 0.30 -4.13 6.53
N GLY A 191 0.81 -3.83 5.33
CA GLY A 191 0.67 -4.71 4.17
C GLY A 191 1.56 -5.97 4.27
N GLU A 192 1.24 -7.00 3.49
CA GLU A 192 2.05 -8.20 3.42
C GLU A 192 3.40 -7.95 2.70
N PRO A 193 4.46 -8.69 3.06
CA PRO A 193 4.46 -9.99 3.76
C PRO A 193 4.70 -9.93 5.28
N TRP A 194 4.72 -8.76 5.90
CA TRP A 194 5.20 -8.58 7.28
C TRP A 194 4.30 -9.22 8.33
N ASN A 195 2.98 -9.32 8.11
CA ASN A 195 2.07 -10.06 9.00
C ASN A 195 2.36 -11.56 8.93
N THR A 196 2.47 -12.11 7.72
CA THR A 196 2.82 -13.51 7.50
C THR A 196 4.19 -13.84 8.11
N GLN A 197 5.20 -12.97 7.94
CA GLN A 197 6.51 -13.17 8.55
C GLN A 197 6.44 -13.23 10.08
N ALA A 198 5.71 -12.32 10.72
CA ALA A 198 5.55 -12.32 12.17
C ALA A 198 4.83 -13.58 12.67
N GLU A 199 3.81 -14.07 11.96
CA GLU A 199 3.13 -15.33 12.29
C GLU A 199 4.03 -16.54 12.15
N LEU A 200 4.81 -16.65 11.06
CA LEU A 200 5.75 -17.76 10.83
C LEU A 200 6.86 -17.82 11.88
N GLN A 201 7.23 -16.66 12.44
CA GLN A 201 8.18 -16.58 13.55
C GLN A 201 7.54 -16.81 14.95
N GLY A 202 6.23 -17.08 15.01
CA GLY A 202 5.51 -17.29 16.26
C GLY A 202 5.38 -16.03 17.13
N LEU A 203 5.50 -14.84 16.53
CA LEU A 203 5.50 -13.56 17.25
C LEU A 203 4.10 -12.95 17.37
N SER A 204 3.21 -13.24 16.42
CA SER A 204 1.88 -12.62 16.34
C SER A 204 0.82 -13.55 15.77
N HIS A 205 -0.43 -13.09 15.88
CA HIS A 205 -1.57 -13.61 15.14
C HIS A 205 -2.29 -12.47 14.40
N ILE A 206 -2.72 -12.74 13.18
CA ILE A 206 -3.61 -11.84 12.43
C ILE A 206 -5.00 -11.91 13.09
N VAL A 207 -5.50 -10.78 13.56
CA VAL A 207 -6.77 -10.67 14.29
C VAL A 207 -7.87 -9.98 13.48
N CYS A 208 -7.51 -9.30 12.39
CA CYS A 208 -8.46 -8.61 11.52
C CYS A 208 -7.84 -8.40 10.13
N SER A 209 -8.60 -8.68 9.08
CA SER A 209 -8.32 -8.19 7.74
C SER A 209 -8.82 -6.75 7.61
N SER A 210 -8.06 -5.90 6.95
CA SER A 210 -8.49 -4.52 6.67
C SER A 210 -9.82 -4.44 5.90
N GLN A 211 -10.12 -5.44 5.06
CA GLN A 211 -11.38 -5.54 4.33
C GLN A 211 -12.62 -5.78 5.23
N GLN A 212 -12.43 -6.18 6.49
CA GLN A 212 -13.52 -6.32 7.46
C GLN A 212 -13.95 -4.97 8.07
N VAL A 213 -13.13 -3.92 7.92
CA VAL A 213 -13.33 -2.62 8.56
C VAL A 213 -13.27 -1.45 7.60
N ALA A 214 -12.83 -1.66 6.38
CA ALA A 214 -12.76 -0.64 5.34
C ALA A 214 -13.16 -1.24 3.98
N PRO A 215 -13.71 -0.44 3.06
CA PRO A 215 -14.07 -0.92 1.73
C PRO A 215 -12.86 -1.30 0.88
N ASN A 216 -13.13 -1.95 -0.25
CA ASN A 216 -12.14 -2.15 -1.30
C ASN A 216 -11.88 -0.81 -2.00
N VAL A 217 -10.82 -0.13 -1.60
CA VAL A 217 -10.36 1.15 -2.18
C VAL A 217 -8.89 1.04 -2.53
N ALA A 218 -8.40 1.91 -3.41
CA ALA A 218 -7.00 1.97 -3.78
C ALA A 218 -6.10 2.15 -2.54
N ASP A 219 -5.17 1.22 -2.32
CA ASP A 219 -4.18 1.27 -1.23
C ASP A 219 -2.83 1.76 -1.74
N LYS A 220 -2.29 1.11 -2.76
CA LYS A 220 -1.05 1.55 -3.40
C LYS A 220 -1.32 1.97 -4.83
N VAL A 221 -0.62 3.01 -5.23
CA VAL A 221 -0.72 3.63 -6.56
C VAL A 221 0.66 3.92 -7.12
N ILE A 222 0.74 4.09 -8.43
CA ILE A 222 1.87 4.82 -9.03
C ILE A 222 1.61 6.31 -8.82
N ALA A 223 2.49 6.97 -8.09
CA ALA A 223 2.41 8.41 -7.88
C ALA A 223 3.52 9.14 -8.63
N VAL A 224 3.17 10.29 -9.16
CA VAL A 224 4.06 11.30 -9.75
C VAL A 224 3.68 12.67 -9.21
N THR A 225 4.58 13.66 -9.28
CA THR A 225 4.15 15.04 -9.01
C THR A 225 3.31 15.56 -10.17
N GLN A 226 2.38 16.46 -9.89
CA GLN A 226 1.56 17.09 -10.91
C GLN A 226 2.41 17.77 -12.00
N GLU A 227 3.49 18.43 -11.60
CA GLU A 227 4.42 19.08 -12.50
C GLU A 227 5.10 18.07 -13.43
N TRP A 228 5.62 16.96 -12.87
CA TRP A 228 6.28 15.93 -13.65
C TRP A 228 5.33 15.27 -14.66
N ALA A 229 4.08 15.00 -14.23
CA ALA A 229 3.04 14.45 -15.11
C ALA A 229 2.75 15.36 -16.31
N ALA A 230 2.68 16.68 -16.08
CA ALA A 230 2.44 17.66 -17.13
C ALA A 230 3.61 17.78 -18.10
N GLN A 231 4.85 17.60 -17.62
CA GLN A 231 6.07 17.67 -18.45
C GLN A 231 6.36 16.38 -19.21
N ASN A 232 5.87 15.21 -18.72
CA ASN A 232 6.22 13.90 -19.26
C ASN A 232 4.99 13.01 -19.57
N PRO A 233 3.98 13.51 -20.29
CA PRO A 233 2.71 12.77 -20.46
C PRO A 233 2.87 11.46 -21.24
N LYS A 234 3.69 11.41 -22.29
CA LYS A 234 3.90 10.17 -23.07
C LYS A 234 4.72 9.16 -22.28
N THR A 235 5.73 9.62 -21.56
CA THR A 235 6.57 8.80 -20.70
C THR A 235 5.70 8.16 -19.60
N LEU A 236 4.76 8.91 -19.02
CA LEU A 236 3.85 8.39 -18.00
C LEU A 236 2.88 7.35 -18.57
N ILE A 237 2.37 7.54 -19.79
CA ILE A 237 1.55 6.55 -20.49
C ILE A 237 2.36 5.26 -20.72
N ALA A 238 3.61 5.36 -21.22
CA ALA A 238 4.49 4.24 -21.43
C ALA A 238 4.77 3.46 -20.13
N LEU A 239 5.15 4.17 -19.07
CA LEU A 239 5.37 3.59 -17.74
C LEU A 239 4.13 2.82 -17.24
N SER A 240 2.97 3.46 -17.33
CA SER A 240 1.70 2.87 -16.89
C SER A 240 1.34 1.63 -17.72
N SER A 241 1.56 1.64 -19.02
CA SER A 241 1.26 0.50 -19.89
C SER A 241 2.13 -0.72 -19.57
N ALA A 242 3.43 -0.52 -19.29
CA ALA A 242 4.33 -1.60 -18.89
C ALA A 242 3.91 -2.24 -17.57
N ILE A 243 3.49 -1.43 -16.59
CA ILE A 243 3.02 -1.92 -15.29
C ILE A 243 1.67 -2.64 -15.43
N LEU A 244 0.73 -2.10 -16.22
CA LEU A 244 -0.55 -2.77 -16.52
C LEU A 244 -0.33 -4.15 -17.17
N LYS A 245 0.63 -4.25 -18.09
CA LYS A 245 1.00 -5.53 -18.71
C LYS A 245 1.50 -6.52 -17.65
N ALA A 246 2.35 -6.07 -16.72
CA ALA A 246 2.83 -6.90 -15.62
C ALA A 246 1.71 -7.35 -14.67
N GLN A 247 0.78 -6.47 -14.30
CA GLN A 247 -0.37 -6.82 -13.46
C GLN A 247 -1.23 -7.89 -14.12
N ARG A 248 -1.52 -7.76 -15.41
CA ARG A 248 -2.30 -8.77 -16.15
C ARG A 248 -1.61 -10.12 -16.21
N GLU A 249 -0.30 -10.15 -16.44
CA GLU A 249 0.45 -11.40 -16.47
C GLU A 249 0.45 -12.07 -15.09
N LEU A 250 0.67 -11.31 -13.99
CA LEU A 250 0.62 -11.83 -12.62
C LEU A 250 -0.74 -12.41 -12.23
N GLN A 251 -1.84 -11.88 -12.78
CA GLN A 251 -3.20 -12.38 -12.50
C GLN A 251 -3.43 -13.79 -13.05
N VAL A 252 -2.84 -14.12 -14.20
CA VAL A 252 -3.08 -15.37 -14.93
C VAL A 252 -1.91 -16.35 -14.87
N LEU A 253 -0.82 -15.96 -14.19
CA LEU A 253 0.40 -16.78 -14.12
C LEU A 253 0.11 -18.11 -13.42
N GLU A 254 0.42 -19.24 -14.08
CA GLU A 254 0.20 -20.58 -13.53
C GLU A 254 1.32 -20.96 -12.54
N ASP A 255 2.58 -20.82 -12.96
CA ASP A 255 3.74 -21.04 -12.11
C ASP A 255 4.19 -19.73 -11.46
N PHE A 256 4.08 -19.68 -10.14
CA PHE A 256 4.41 -18.52 -9.34
C PHE A 256 5.85 -18.53 -8.80
N SER A 257 6.59 -19.61 -9.04
CA SER A 257 7.97 -19.77 -8.55
C SER A 257 8.90 -18.64 -8.98
N PRO A 258 8.89 -18.16 -10.25
CA PRO A 258 9.76 -17.05 -10.66
C PRO A 258 9.42 -15.73 -9.94
N VAL A 259 8.15 -15.49 -9.62
CA VAL A 259 7.74 -14.29 -8.85
C VAL A 259 8.23 -14.39 -7.42
N TRP A 260 8.16 -15.58 -6.81
CA TRP A 260 8.67 -15.80 -5.47
C TRP A 260 10.18 -15.58 -5.38
N GLU A 261 10.95 -16.13 -6.33
CA GLU A 261 12.40 -15.93 -6.42
C GLU A 261 12.73 -14.45 -6.56
N LEU A 262 12.02 -13.74 -7.43
CA LEU A 262 12.18 -12.30 -7.62
C LEU A 262 11.89 -11.49 -6.35
N LEU A 263 10.80 -11.79 -5.64
CA LEU A 263 10.45 -11.14 -4.38
C LEU A 263 11.51 -11.39 -3.29
N THR A 264 12.14 -12.55 -3.32
CA THR A 264 13.26 -12.89 -2.41
C THR A 264 14.53 -12.13 -2.80
N GLU A 265 14.87 -12.07 -4.08
CA GLU A 265 16.03 -11.32 -4.61
C GLU A 265 15.97 -9.83 -4.22
N PHE A 266 14.76 -9.24 -4.27
CA PHE A 266 14.53 -7.83 -3.91
C PHE A 266 14.26 -7.59 -2.42
N ASP A 267 14.50 -8.57 -1.55
CA ASP A 267 14.27 -8.51 -0.10
C ASP A 267 12.83 -8.13 0.29
N VAL A 268 11.85 -8.45 -0.55
CA VAL A 268 10.43 -8.31 -0.21
C VAL A 268 10.01 -9.46 0.69
N ILE A 269 10.37 -10.70 0.33
CA ILE A 269 10.17 -11.90 1.15
C ILE A 269 11.51 -12.26 1.79
N GLN A 270 11.55 -12.25 3.13
CA GLN A 270 12.76 -12.52 3.93
C GLN A 270 12.62 -13.78 4.80
N PHE A 271 11.72 -14.68 4.44
CA PHE A 271 11.49 -15.92 5.15
C PHE A 271 11.38 -17.09 4.16
N ASN A 272 11.72 -18.28 4.63
CA ASN A 272 11.61 -19.47 3.83
C ASN A 272 10.18 -20.02 3.92
N CYS A 273 9.45 -19.96 2.83
CA CYS A 273 8.07 -20.42 2.73
C CYS A 273 7.85 -20.95 1.30
N SER A 274 8.54 -22.05 0.97
CA SER A 274 8.30 -22.72 -0.31
C SER A 274 6.96 -23.45 -0.29
N ALA A 275 6.44 -23.78 -1.48
CA ALA A 275 5.23 -24.59 -1.63
C ALA A 275 5.34 -25.94 -0.86
N ASP A 276 6.54 -26.45 -0.68
CA ASP A 276 6.78 -27.75 -0.01
C ASP A 276 6.77 -27.65 1.52
N VAL A 277 7.20 -26.50 2.09
CA VAL A 277 7.39 -26.33 3.54
C VAL A 277 6.19 -25.65 4.20
N HIS A 278 5.64 -24.60 3.59
CA HIS A 278 4.53 -23.80 4.10
C HIS A 278 3.48 -23.53 3.01
N VAL A 279 2.95 -24.59 2.44
CA VAL A 279 2.03 -24.59 1.29
C VAL A 279 0.89 -23.59 1.46
N GLU A 280 0.24 -23.56 2.63
CA GLU A 280 -0.88 -22.66 2.89
C GLU A 280 -0.47 -21.18 2.77
N LYS A 281 0.67 -20.81 3.35
CA LYS A 281 1.17 -19.41 3.31
C LYS A 281 1.67 -19.03 1.92
N PHE A 282 2.31 -19.95 1.21
CA PHE A 282 2.71 -19.75 -0.18
C PHE A 282 1.50 -19.42 -1.07
N TYR A 283 0.47 -20.24 -1.02
CA TYR A 283 -0.76 -19.99 -1.79
C TYR A 283 -1.51 -18.75 -1.34
N THR A 284 -1.46 -18.41 -0.05
CA THR A 284 -2.05 -17.17 0.45
C THR A 284 -1.38 -15.96 -0.17
N ILE A 285 -0.04 -15.91 -0.18
CA ILE A 285 0.73 -14.82 -0.79
C ILE A 285 0.48 -14.74 -2.31
N GLN A 286 0.52 -15.88 -3.00
CA GLN A 286 0.21 -15.96 -4.41
C GLN A 286 -1.19 -15.40 -4.71
N ASN A 287 -2.19 -15.80 -3.93
CA ASN A 287 -3.56 -15.34 -4.09
C ASN A 287 -3.70 -13.84 -3.81
N ILE A 288 -2.97 -13.30 -2.83
CA ILE A 288 -2.93 -11.87 -2.54
C ILE A 288 -2.41 -11.12 -3.77
N ILE A 289 -1.27 -11.51 -4.33
CA ILE A 289 -0.66 -10.83 -5.49
C ILE A 289 -1.56 -10.90 -6.72
N ARG A 290 -2.16 -12.07 -7.00
CA ARG A 290 -3.11 -12.23 -8.12
C ARG A 290 -4.34 -11.33 -8.02
N ASN A 291 -4.75 -11.00 -6.79
CA ASN A 291 -5.97 -10.25 -6.53
C ASN A 291 -5.72 -8.83 -6.02
N PHE A 292 -4.52 -8.26 -6.20
CA PHE A 292 -4.28 -6.88 -5.82
C PHE A 292 -5.17 -5.90 -6.55
N VAL A 293 -5.48 -6.20 -7.81
CA VAL A 293 -6.41 -5.44 -8.65
C VAL A 293 -7.46 -6.39 -9.19
N GLN A 294 -8.62 -6.47 -8.51
CA GLN A 294 -9.63 -7.50 -8.82
C GLN A 294 -10.28 -7.31 -10.19
N ASN A 295 -10.69 -6.08 -10.52
CA ASN A 295 -11.45 -5.79 -11.74
C ASN A 295 -10.70 -4.87 -12.69
N THR A 296 -10.06 -3.86 -12.17
CA THR A 296 -9.36 -2.83 -12.94
C THR A 296 -8.34 -2.11 -12.09
N ALA A 297 -7.22 -1.71 -12.71
CA ALA A 297 -6.23 -0.83 -12.12
C ALA A 297 -6.60 0.67 -12.26
N GLU A 298 -7.83 0.96 -12.69
CA GLU A 298 -8.33 2.31 -12.87
C GLU A 298 -8.45 3.04 -11.53
N PRO A 299 -7.85 4.22 -11.39
CA PRO A 299 -8.06 5.05 -10.20
C PRO A 299 -9.47 5.65 -10.21
N LYS A 300 -10.21 5.51 -9.11
CA LYS A 300 -11.61 5.92 -9.00
C LYS A 300 -11.77 7.12 -8.06
N ASN A 301 -12.61 8.08 -8.44
CA ASN A 301 -12.96 9.21 -7.58
C ASN A 301 -13.47 8.78 -6.20
N SER A 302 -14.31 7.73 -6.15
CA SER A 302 -14.87 7.18 -4.92
C SER A 302 -13.82 6.77 -3.90
N ASP A 303 -12.66 6.26 -4.37
CA ASP A 303 -11.58 5.83 -3.50
C ASP A 303 -10.95 7.04 -2.80
N PHE A 304 -10.69 8.11 -3.54
CA PHE A 304 -10.11 9.35 -3.01
C PHE A 304 -11.10 10.14 -2.16
N GLU A 305 -12.40 10.12 -2.49
CA GLU A 305 -13.47 10.68 -1.64
C GLU A 305 -13.50 9.98 -0.28
N TRP A 306 -13.44 8.65 -0.26
CA TRP A 306 -13.36 7.89 0.99
C TRP A 306 -12.09 8.24 1.79
N LEU A 307 -10.93 8.37 1.14
CA LEU A 307 -9.69 8.76 1.79
C LEU A 307 -9.79 10.16 2.43
N PHE A 308 -10.40 11.12 1.75
CA PHE A 308 -10.68 12.44 2.33
C PHE A 308 -11.58 12.35 3.57
N GLN A 309 -12.65 11.56 3.51
CA GLN A 309 -13.54 11.33 4.65
C GLN A 309 -12.79 10.73 5.84
N GLN A 310 -11.89 9.76 5.60
CA GLN A 310 -11.05 9.19 6.65
C GLN A 310 -10.08 10.20 7.25
N MET A 311 -9.49 11.03 6.41
CA MET A 311 -8.63 12.13 6.90
C MET A 311 -9.40 13.09 7.79
N GLN A 312 -10.59 13.51 7.41
CA GLN A 312 -11.45 14.37 8.22
C GLN A 312 -11.87 13.68 9.53
N LYS A 313 -12.20 12.40 9.47
CA LYS A 313 -12.63 11.63 10.63
C LYS A 313 -11.53 11.46 11.67
N TRP A 314 -10.30 11.12 11.26
CA TRP A 314 -9.25 10.64 12.16
C TRP A 314 -8.14 11.63 12.48
N HIS A 315 -8.08 12.77 11.81
CA HIS A 315 -7.08 13.79 12.13
C HIS A 315 -7.58 14.74 13.22
N SER A 316 -6.64 15.23 14.04
CA SER A 316 -6.95 16.18 15.11
C SER A 316 -7.48 17.50 14.56
N SER A 317 -8.22 18.25 15.39
CA SER A 317 -8.86 19.52 15.02
C SER A 317 -7.91 20.58 14.43
N ASN A 318 -6.62 20.51 14.74
CA ASN A 318 -5.61 21.42 14.19
C ASN A 318 -5.30 21.14 12.70
N ASP A 319 -5.52 19.92 12.23
CA ASP A 319 -5.37 19.56 10.82
C ASP A 319 -6.67 19.82 10.01
N ARG A 320 -7.77 20.22 10.69
CA ARG A 320 -9.07 20.57 10.06
C ARG A 320 -9.12 22.00 9.50
N ALA A 321 -8.06 22.77 9.61
CA ALA A 321 -8.09 24.20 9.30
C ALA A 321 -8.20 24.53 7.79
N ALA A 322 -8.20 23.55 6.92
CA ALA A 322 -8.38 23.78 5.50
C ALA A 322 -9.65 23.09 5.03
N SER A 323 -10.75 23.84 4.99
CA SER A 323 -11.92 23.51 4.17
C SER A 323 -11.56 23.71 2.69
N TYR A 324 -10.69 22.83 2.16
CA TYR A 324 -10.45 22.82 0.73
C TYR A 324 -11.48 21.87 0.10
N GLU A 325 -12.33 22.39 -0.76
CA GLU A 325 -13.10 21.62 -1.73
C GLU A 325 -12.15 21.03 -2.77
N ILE A 326 -11.24 20.17 -2.33
CA ILE A 326 -10.38 19.45 -3.25
C ILE A 326 -11.23 18.33 -3.83
N GLN A 327 -11.46 18.44 -5.11
CA GLN A 327 -12.11 17.39 -5.85
C GLN A 327 -11.18 16.19 -5.89
N ALA A 328 -11.66 15.00 -5.49
CA ALA A 328 -10.93 13.74 -5.58
C ALA A 328 -10.33 13.50 -6.97
N SER A 329 -10.99 14.00 -7.99
CA SER A 329 -10.52 13.99 -9.39
C SER A 329 -9.18 14.69 -9.62
N SER A 330 -8.76 15.64 -8.75
CA SER A 330 -7.44 16.27 -8.88
C SER A 330 -6.27 15.31 -8.61
N CYS A 331 -6.52 14.21 -7.92
CA CYS A 331 -5.53 13.17 -7.64
C CYS A 331 -5.37 12.14 -8.77
N ILE A 332 -6.24 12.18 -9.80
CA ILE A 332 -6.39 11.10 -10.79
C ILE A 332 -6.02 11.59 -12.19
N LEU A 333 -5.34 10.74 -12.94
CA LEU A 333 -5.00 10.93 -14.36
C LEU A 333 -5.71 9.87 -15.22
N LEU A 334 -7.04 9.97 -15.33
CA LEU A 334 -7.87 8.98 -16.02
C LEU A 334 -7.57 8.87 -17.52
N ASP A 335 -7.27 10.00 -18.18
CA ASP A 335 -6.89 9.98 -19.60
C ASP A 335 -5.58 9.23 -19.84
N THR A 336 -4.60 9.40 -18.93
CA THR A 336 -3.35 8.65 -18.94
C THR A 336 -3.58 7.16 -18.78
N TYR A 337 -4.44 6.76 -17.80
CA TYR A 337 -4.84 5.37 -17.62
C TYR A 337 -5.47 4.79 -18.89
N THR A 338 -6.43 5.49 -19.45
CA THR A 338 -7.16 5.05 -20.67
C THR A 338 -6.21 4.86 -21.86
N ALA A 339 -5.29 5.81 -22.06
CA ALA A 339 -4.27 5.70 -23.10
C ALA A 339 -3.34 4.51 -22.86
N ALA A 340 -2.83 4.34 -21.64
CA ALA A 340 -1.97 3.21 -21.27
C ALA A 340 -2.67 1.86 -21.47
N LEU A 341 -3.95 1.77 -21.09
CA LEU A 341 -4.78 0.57 -21.24
C LEU A 341 -4.93 0.18 -22.72
N SER A 342 -5.03 1.15 -23.61
CA SER A 342 -5.14 0.91 -25.06
C SER A 342 -3.87 0.31 -25.66
N MET A 343 -2.69 0.59 -25.08
CA MET A 343 -1.41 0.03 -25.51
C MET A 343 -1.18 -1.41 -25.08
N THR A 344 -1.95 -1.91 -24.11
CA THR A 344 -1.80 -3.27 -23.58
C THR A 344 -2.76 -4.28 -24.24
N LYS A 345 -3.50 -3.86 -25.26
CA LYS A 345 -4.37 -4.72 -26.08
C LYS A 345 -3.57 -5.29 -27.24
#